data_1a9d8b17fc0db3cd7cbc98d518e78d6f
#
_entry.id   1a9d8b17fc0db3cd7cbc98d518e78d6f
#
_cell.length_a   1.000
_cell.length_b   1.000
_cell.length_c   1.000
_cell.angle_alpha   90.00
_cell.angle_beta   90.00
_cell.angle_gamma   90.00
#
_symmetry.space_group_name_H-M   'P 1'
#
loop_
_entity.id
_entity.type
_entity.pdbx_description
1 polymer ?
#
loop_
_entity_poly.entity_id
_entity_poly.type
_entity_poly.pdbx_seq_one_letter_code
_entity_poly.pdbx_strand_id
1 'polypeptide(L)'
;EIVESKKDVHAVVLNSGIANACTGGEGKEINEYMASQIAEALGVSTKEVLTASTGVIGMQIKKEPIQKGAKLLKDALADTKEAGLLAAKAIMTTDTVPKEAAVSFEVDGVTVTVGGMSKGSGMIHPNMATMLSVTTTDAKISHDLLQEMVSEIVSDSFNMISVDRDTSTNDTYLVLANG
;
A
#
# COMPACT_ATOMS: atom_id res chain seq x y z
N GLU A 1 -0.76 -14.47 3.87
CA GLU A 1 0.32 -15.44 3.62
C GLU A 1 1.70 -14.80 3.77
N ILE A 2 2.05 -13.73 3.03
CA ILE A 2 3.36 -13.05 3.18
C ILE A 2 3.48 -12.43 4.57
N VAL A 3 2.51 -11.63 4.99
CA VAL A 3 2.49 -10.98 6.31
C VAL A 3 2.55 -12.00 7.44
N GLU A 4 1.79 -13.09 7.36
CA GLU A 4 1.81 -14.18 8.34
C GLU A 4 3.14 -14.95 8.37
N SER A 5 3.90 -14.94 7.27
CA SER A 5 5.19 -15.61 7.20
C SER A 5 6.30 -14.91 7.99
N LYS A 6 6.07 -13.68 8.45
CA LYS A 6 7.03 -12.82 9.15
C LYS A 6 8.37 -12.66 8.41
N LYS A 7 8.32 -12.72 7.08
CA LYS A 7 9.50 -12.50 6.23
C LYS A 7 9.63 -11.01 5.92
N ASP A 8 10.85 -10.61 5.66
CA ASP A 8 11.13 -9.25 5.24
C ASP A 8 10.39 -8.92 3.94
N VAL A 9 9.86 -7.73 3.88
CA VAL A 9 9.18 -7.16 2.70
C VAL A 9 10.07 -6.05 2.16
N HIS A 10 10.42 -6.17 0.87
CA HIS A 10 11.31 -5.23 0.21
C HIS A 10 10.57 -4.26 -0.73
N ALA A 11 9.35 -4.59 -1.13
CA ALA A 11 8.57 -3.73 -2.00
C ALA A 11 7.06 -3.86 -1.77
N VAL A 12 6.37 -2.76 -2.05
CA VAL A 12 4.91 -2.72 -2.16
C VAL A 12 4.55 -2.18 -3.54
N VAL A 13 3.70 -2.88 -4.26
CA VAL A 13 3.15 -2.41 -5.53
C VAL A 13 1.66 -2.17 -5.40
N LEU A 14 1.24 -0.99 -5.81
CA LEU A 14 -0.15 -0.55 -5.77
C LEU A 14 -0.63 -0.27 -7.20
N ASN A 15 -1.86 -0.69 -7.53
CA ASN A 15 -2.51 -0.22 -8.74
C ASN A 15 -3.85 0.44 -8.42
N SER A 16 -4.18 1.46 -9.19
CA SER A 16 -5.48 2.14 -9.15
C SER A 16 -6.21 2.01 -10.49
N GLY A 17 -7.54 2.16 -10.43
CA GLY A 17 -8.44 2.07 -11.57
C GLY A 17 -9.23 0.77 -11.65
N ILE A 18 -8.60 -0.38 -11.34
CA ILE A 18 -9.27 -1.68 -11.25
C ILE A 18 -8.88 -2.35 -9.93
N ALA A 19 -9.89 -2.66 -9.12
CA ALA A 19 -9.73 -3.44 -7.90
C ALA A 19 -9.59 -4.93 -8.23
N ASN A 20 -8.72 -5.64 -7.55
CA ASN A 20 -8.67 -7.09 -7.63
C ASN A 20 -9.68 -7.71 -6.66
N ALA A 21 -10.96 -7.51 -6.95
CA ALA A 21 -12.10 -7.97 -6.16
C ALA A 21 -13.16 -8.59 -7.06
N CYS A 22 -13.75 -9.70 -6.61
CA CYS A 22 -14.71 -10.50 -7.38
C CYS A 22 -14.15 -11.00 -8.73
N THR A 23 -12.88 -11.32 -8.78
CA THR A 23 -12.11 -11.69 -9.99
C THR A 23 -11.81 -13.18 -10.06
N GLY A 24 -12.20 -13.97 -9.06
CA GLY A 24 -12.06 -15.43 -9.05
C GLY A 24 -10.61 -15.91 -9.12
N GLY A 25 -10.40 -17.04 -9.79
CA GLY A 25 -9.06 -17.63 -9.94
C GLY A 25 -8.09 -16.78 -10.73
N GLU A 26 -8.56 -16.08 -11.77
CA GLU A 26 -7.75 -15.14 -12.55
C GLU A 26 -7.21 -13.98 -11.68
N GLY A 27 -8.01 -13.55 -10.70
CA GLY A 27 -7.58 -12.52 -9.74
C GLY A 27 -6.39 -12.96 -8.88
N LYS A 28 -6.32 -14.23 -8.50
CA LYS A 28 -5.17 -14.81 -7.81
C LYS A 28 -3.94 -14.84 -8.71
N GLU A 29 -4.11 -15.30 -9.94
CA GLU A 29 -3.03 -15.36 -10.92
C GLU A 29 -2.45 -13.98 -11.25
N ILE A 30 -3.30 -12.97 -11.43
CA ILE A 30 -2.83 -11.61 -11.72
C ILE A 30 -2.13 -10.97 -10.52
N ASN A 31 -2.56 -11.29 -9.30
CA ASN A 31 -1.89 -10.85 -8.09
C ASN A 31 -0.47 -11.40 -7.99
N GLU A 32 -0.30 -12.71 -8.21
CA GLU A 32 1.01 -13.35 -8.25
C GLU A 32 1.88 -12.80 -9.40
N TYR A 33 1.28 -12.57 -10.57
CA TYR A 33 1.94 -11.97 -11.72
C TYR A 33 2.44 -10.55 -11.41
N MET A 34 1.61 -9.72 -10.79
CA MET A 34 1.97 -8.35 -10.41
C MET A 34 3.17 -8.34 -9.46
N ALA A 35 3.15 -9.19 -8.42
CA ALA A 35 4.28 -9.34 -7.50
C ALA A 35 5.54 -9.84 -8.22
N SER A 36 5.42 -10.82 -9.15
CA SER A 36 6.55 -11.37 -9.88
C SER A 36 7.22 -10.35 -10.82
N GLN A 37 6.45 -9.49 -11.47
CA GLN A 37 7.00 -8.47 -12.38
C GLN A 37 7.80 -7.41 -11.61
N ILE A 38 7.34 -7.01 -10.42
CA ILE A 38 8.09 -6.10 -9.56
C ILE A 38 9.32 -6.78 -8.97
N ALA A 39 9.18 -8.02 -8.51
CA ALA A 39 10.29 -8.81 -7.99
C ALA A 39 11.43 -8.96 -9.02
N GLU A 40 11.08 -9.29 -10.27
CA GLU A 40 12.03 -9.37 -11.40
C GLU A 40 12.71 -8.01 -11.65
N ALA A 41 11.93 -6.94 -11.68
CA ALA A 41 12.46 -5.60 -11.91
C ALA A 41 13.44 -5.14 -10.83
N LEU A 42 13.19 -5.49 -9.56
CA LEU A 42 14.00 -5.08 -8.41
C LEU A 42 15.10 -6.08 -8.05
N GLY A 43 15.05 -7.32 -8.56
CA GLY A 43 16.00 -8.38 -8.21
C GLY A 43 15.77 -8.98 -6.83
N VAL A 44 14.51 -9.01 -6.37
CA VAL A 44 14.08 -9.59 -5.09
C VAL A 44 13.19 -10.81 -5.30
N SER A 45 12.83 -11.52 -4.24
CA SER A 45 11.90 -12.65 -4.32
C SER A 45 10.45 -12.15 -4.47
N THR A 46 9.63 -12.87 -5.23
CA THR A 46 8.18 -12.59 -5.33
C THR A 46 7.50 -12.61 -3.94
N LYS A 47 8.02 -13.38 -3.00
CA LYS A 47 7.52 -13.46 -1.62
C LYS A 47 7.90 -12.27 -0.74
N GLU A 48 8.69 -11.36 -1.25
CA GLU A 48 9.12 -10.11 -0.60
C GLU A 48 8.40 -8.89 -1.16
N VAL A 49 7.39 -9.11 -2.04
CA VAL A 49 6.59 -8.05 -2.66
C VAL A 49 5.14 -8.16 -2.22
N LEU A 50 4.64 -7.11 -1.57
CA LEU A 50 3.22 -6.95 -1.27
C LEU A 50 2.50 -6.27 -2.43
N THR A 51 1.23 -6.60 -2.59
CA THR A 51 0.37 -6.04 -3.65
C THR A 51 -0.91 -5.49 -3.06
N ALA A 52 -1.40 -4.37 -3.58
CA ALA A 52 -2.74 -3.88 -3.29
C ALA A 52 -3.36 -3.21 -4.53
N SER A 53 -4.66 -3.30 -4.64
CA SER A 53 -5.40 -2.86 -5.83
C SER A 53 -6.67 -2.11 -5.41
N THR A 54 -7.03 -1.07 -6.16
CA THR A 54 -8.25 -0.29 -5.91
C THR A 54 -8.89 0.17 -7.21
N GLY A 55 -10.19 0.37 -7.20
CA GLY A 55 -10.95 0.88 -8.34
C GLY A 55 -12.20 0.04 -8.65
N VAL A 56 -12.50 -0.16 -9.92
CA VAL A 56 -13.69 -0.90 -10.35
C VAL A 56 -13.62 -2.37 -9.95
N ILE A 57 -14.69 -2.87 -9.34
CA ILE A 57 -14.84 -4.25 -8.85
C ILE A 57 -15.36 -5.15 -9.99
N GLY A 58 -14.90 -6.40 -10.05
CA GLY A 58 -15.37 -7.41 -11.01
C GLY A 58 -14.73 -7.34 -12.40
N MET A 59 -13.81 -6.41 -12.62
CA MET A 59 -13.02 -6.35 -13.86
C MET A 59 -11.67 -7.03 -13.68
N GLN A 60 -11.20 -7.72 -14.71
CA GLN A 60 -9.87 -8.33 -14.70
C GLN A 60 -8.78 -7.28 -14.96
N ILE A 61 -7.73 -7.29 -14.14
CA ILE A 61 -6.53 -6.50 -14.35
C ILE A 61 -5.73 -7.12 -15.51
N LYS A 62 -5.37 -6.31 -16.49
CA LYS A 62 -4.61 -6.77 -17.67
C LYS A 62 -3.12 -6.90 -17.36
N LYS A 63 -2.47 -7.95 -17.88
CA LYS A 63 -1.03 -8.20 -17.67
C LYS A 63 -0.13 -7.17 -18.33
N GLU A 64 -0.50 -6.70 -19.53
CA GLU A 64 0.34 -5.79 -20.33
C GLU A 64 0.66 -4.45 -19.61
N PRO A 65 -0.32 -3.72 -19.03
CA PRO A 65 -0.02 -2.52 -18.26
C PRO A 65 0.89 -2.79 -17.05
N ILE A 66 0.70 -3.93 -16.37
CA ILE A 66 1.53 -4.31 -15.22
C ILE A 66 2.97 -4.52 -15.64
N GLN A 67 3.20 -5.31 -16.70
CA GLN A 67 4.55 -5.58 -17.22
C GLN A 67 5.26 -4.30 -17.67
N LYS A 68 4.54 -3.43 -18.39
CA LYS A 68 5.08 -2.15 -18.83
C LYS A 68 5.38 -1.23 -17.64
N GLY A 69 4.45 -1.18 -16.69
CA GLY A 69 4.59 -0.37 -15.47
C GLY A 69 5.80 -0.81 -14.64
N ALA A 70 5.98 -2.11 -14.40
CA ALA A 70 7.08 -2.64 -13.60
C ALA A 70 8.46 -2.20 -14.12
N LYS A 71 8.64 -2.24 -15.45
CA LYS A 71 9.89 -1.78 -16.10
C LYS A 71 10.14 -0.28 -15.91
N LEU A 72 9.09 0.53 -16.07
CA LEU A 72 9.20 1.99 -15.94
C LEU A 72 9.39 2.42 -14.49
N LEU A 73 8.72 1.75 -13.55
CA LEU A 73 8.78 2.08 -12.13
C LEU A 73 10.18 1.89 -11.55
N LYS A 74 10.91 0.85 -11.96
CA LYS A 74 12.28 0.63 -11.50
C LYS A 74 13.17 1.85 -11.75
N ASP A 75 13.11 2.40 -12.96
CA ASP A 75 13.92 3.54 -13.35
C ASP A 75 13.43 4.88 -12.78
N ALA A 76 12.16 4.90 -12.32
CA ALA A 76 11.52 6.06 -11.72
C ALA A 76 11.62 6.11 -10.18
N LEU A 77 12.14 5.05 -9.54
CA LEU A 77 12.33 5.04 -8.08
C LEU A 77 13.34 6.13 -7.68
N ALA A 78 12.91 6.97 -6.75
CA ALA A 78 13.76 8.01 -6.20
C ALA A 78 13.35 8.34 -4.75
N ASP A 79 14.35 8.66 -3.95
CA ASP A 79 14.18 9.14 -2.58
C ASP A 79 14.03 10.66 -2.58
N THR A 80 12.91 11.15 -3.11
CA THR A 80 12.60 12.57 -3.19
C THR A 80 11.14 12.85 -2.86
N LYS A 81 10.88 14.07 -2.39
CA LYS A 81 9.51 14.54 -2.12
C LYS A 81 8.63 14.47 -3.38
N GLU A 82 9.19 14.76 -4.53
CA GLU A 82 8.49 14.72 -5.82
C GLU A 82 8.06 13.30 -6.17
N ALA A 83 8.92 12.31 -5.95
CA ALA A 83 8.61 10.89 -6.16
C ALA A 83 7.50 10.41 -5.21
N GLY A 84 7.55 10.81 -3.94
CA GLY A 84 6.47 10.55 -2.96
C GLY A 84 5.14 11.13 -3.41
N LEU A 85 5.11 12.39 -3.83
CA LEU A 85 3.91 13.04 -4.35
C LEU A 85 3.37 12.36 -5.61
N LEU A 86 4.24 11.91 -6.52
CA LEU A 86 3.83 11.16 -7.71
C LEU A 86 3.21 9.82 -7.33
N ALA A 87 3.77 9.11 -6.36
CA ALA A 87 3.20 7.87 -5.84
C ALA A 87 1.81 8.11 -5.22
N ALA A 88 1.67 9.14 -4.38
CA ALA A 88 0.39 9.51 -3.78
C ALA A 88 -0.68 9.86 -4.84
N LYS A 89 -0.30 10.54 -5.92
CA LYS A 89 -1.18 10.83 -7.06
C LYS A 89 -1.56 9.58 -7.85
N ALA A 90 -0.61 8.65 -8.04
CA ALA A 90 -0.81 7.45 -8.85
C ALA A 90 -1.84 6.49 -8.25
N ILE A 91 -2.03 6.49 -6.93
CA ILE A 91 -3.01 5.61 -6.26
C ILE A 91 -4.41 6.22 -6.16
N MET A 92 -4.60 7.50 -6.54
CA MET A 92 -5.90 8.16 -6.52
C MET A 92 -6.89 7.52 -7.51
N THR A 93 -8.17 7.55 -7.14
CA THR A 93 -9.28 7.20 -8.03
C THR A 93 -10.28 8.36 -8.12
N THR A 94 -11.18 8.49 -7.16
CA THR A 94 -12.15 9.58 -7.04
C THR A 94 -11.66 10.72 -6.15
N ASP A 95 -10.47 10.59 -5.60
CA ASP A 95 -9.84 11.61 -4.76
C ASP A 95 -9.65 12.92 -5.52
N THR A 96 -9.92 14.03 -4.85
CA THR A 96 -9.74 15.38 -5.42
C THR A 96 -8.35 15.95 -5.16
N VAL A 97 -7.66 15.42 -4.14
CA VAL A 97 -6.32 15.84 -3.75
C VAL A 97 -5.49 14.63 -3.31
N PRO A 98 -4.18 14.62 -3.57
CA PRO A 98 -3.27 13.62 -2.99
C PRO A 98 -3.19 13.82 -1.48
N LYS A 99 -3.04 12.73 -0.74
CA LYS A 99 -2.93 12.73 0.71
C LYS A 99 -1.60 12.13 1.10
N GLU A 100 -0.75 12.94 1.67
CA GLU A 100 0.55 12.57 2.23
C GLU A 100 0.81 13.34 3.52
N ALA A 101 1.49 12.71 4.45
CA ALA A 101 1.91 13.33 5.70
C ALA A 101 3.23 12.73 6.18
N ALA A 102 4.01 13.52 6.89
CA ALA A 102 5.19 13.04 7.58
C ALA A 102 5.35 13.78 8.92
N VAL A 103 5.92 13.08 9.89
CA VAL A 103 6.26 13.60 11.21
C VAL A 103 7.59 13.03 11.66
N SER A 104 8.39 13.84 12.33
CA SER A 104 9.62 13.39 13.00
C SER A 104 9.54 13.73 14.48
N PHE A 105 10.07 12.84 15.31
CA PHE A 105 10.13 12.98 16.77
C PHE A 105 11.37 12.29 17.31
N GLU A 106 11.72 12.55 18.56
CA GLU A 106 12.89 11.96 19.19
C GLU A 106 12.50 10.82 20.14
N VAL A 107 13.21 9.71 20.05
CA VAL A 107 13.15 8.57 20.95
C VAL A 107 14.55 8.28 21.46
N ASP A 108 14.79 8.44 22.76
CA ASP A 108 16.09 8.22 23.40
C ASP A 108 17.25 8.98 22.73
N GLY A 109 16.98 10.19 22.24
CA GLY A 109 17.97 11.05 21.57
C GLY A 109 18.24 10.68 20.10
N VAL A 110 17.43 9.79 19.52
CA VAL A 110 17.46 9.44 18.08
C VAL A 110 16.23 9.99 17.41
N THR A 111 16.42 10.75 16.33
CA THR A 111 15.28 11.21 15.53
C THR A 111 14.71 10.08 14.72
N VAL A 112 13.41 9.85 14.87
CA VAL A 112 12.63 8.89 14.11
C VAL A 112 11.66 9.64 13.21
N THR A 113 11.54 9.21 11.97
CA THR A 113 10.60 9.78 11.01
C THR A 113 9.55 8.74 10.60
N VAL A 114 8.30 9.17 10.56
CA VAL A 114 7.18 8.41 10.02
C VAL A 114 6.58 9.21 8.90
N GLY A 115 6.46 8.63 7.73
CA GLY A 115 5.86 9.26 6.56
C GLY A 115 4.94 8.29 5.83
N GLY A 116 3.91 8.81 5.20
CA GLY A 116 2.97 7.95 4.49
C GLY A 116 2.09 8.68 3.50
N MET A 117 1.46 7.87 2.66
CA MET A 117 0.47 8.31 1.69
C MET A 117 -0.81 7.48 1.83
N SER A 118 -1.95 8.10 1.51
CA SER A 118 -3.24 7.44 1.53
C SER A 118 -4.11 7.89 0.38
N LYS A 119 -5.02 7.02 -0.06
CA LYS A 119 -6.10 7.38 -0.97
C LYS A 119 -7.44 6.92 -0.39
N GLY A 120 -8.48 7.63 -0.74
CA GLY A 120 -9.86 7.32 -0.41
C GLY A 120 -10.71 8.59 -0.39
N SER A 121 -11.87 8.54 -1.01
CA SER A 121 -12.82 9.65 -1.07
C SER A 121 -14.28 9.20 -1.18
N GLY A 122 -14.53 8.01 -1.66
CA GLY A 122 -15.83 7.35 -1.70
C GLY A 122 -15.71 5.88 -1.33
N MET A 123 -16.83 5.26 -0.95
CA MET A 123 -16.91 3.92 -0.36
C MET A 123 -16.09 3.86 0.93
N ILE A 124 -16.35 4.83 1.86
CA ILE A 124 -15.60 4.96 3.10
C ILE A 124 -16.55 4.90 4.30
N HIS A 125 -16.51 3.76 5.00
CA HIS A 125 -17.16 3.52 6.28
C HIS A 125 -16.34 2.54 7.11
N PRO A 126 -16.07 2.82 8.40
CA PRO A 126 -15.13 2.05 9.18
C PRO A 126 -15.52 0.58 9.39
N ASN A 127 -14.66 -0.20 9.27
CA ASN A 127 -14.07 -1.49 9.51
C ASN A 127 -13.02 -1.73 8.42
N MET A 128 -12.15 -0.72 8.25
CA MET A 128 -11.24 -0.53 7.13
C MET A 128 -11.97 -0.34 5.79
N ALA A 129 -12.17 0.91 5.42
CA ALA A 129 -12.95 1.34 4.24
C ALA A 129 -12.05 1.57 3.03
N THR A 130 -12.57 1.76 1.79
CA THR A 130 -11.85 1.83 0.49
C THR A 130 -10.64 2.76 0.55
N MET A 131 -9.65 2.29 1.26
CA MET A 131 -8.44 3.02 1.54
C MET A 131 -7.25 2.15 1.17
N LEU A 132 -6.37 2.70 0.38
CA LEU A 132 -5.00 2.20 0.33
C LEU A 132 -4.13 3.19 1.09
N SER A 133 -3.44 2.70 2.09
CA SER A 133 -2.47 3.50 2.84
C SER A 133 -1.17 2.75 3.01
N VAL A 134 -0.08 3.44 2.75
CA VAL A 134 1.28 2.94 3.00
C VAL A 134 2.00 3.95 3.87
N THR A 135 2.47 3.49 5.00
CA THR A 135 3.29 4.26 5.93
C THR A 135 4.67 3.63 6.02
N THR A 136 5.70 4.43 6.05
CA THR A 136 7.09 4.00 6.22
C THR A 136 7.72 4.69 7.42
N THR A 137 8.65 4.02 8.09
CA THR A 137 9.42 4.60 9.18
C THR A 137 10.84 4.05 9.19
N ASP A 138 11.78 4.87 9.62
CA ASP A 138 13.16 4.51 9.90
C ASP A 138 13.37 3.94 11.32
N ALA A 139 12.28 3.76 12.08
CA ALA A 139 12.33 3.10 13.38
C ALA A 139 12.64 1.61 13.23
N LYS A 140 13.50 1.09 14.11
CA LYS A 140 13.73 -0.34 14.22
C LYS A 140 12.66 -1.00 15.10
N ILE A 141 11.70 -1.64 14.48
CA ILE A 141 10.54 -2.26 15.16
C ILE A 141 10.43 -3.72 14.71
N SER A 142 10.27 -4.65 15.66
CA SER A 142 10.02 -6.04 15.31
C SER A 142 8.65 -6.20 14.65
N HIS A 143 8.51 -7.21 13.79
CA HIS A 143 7.25 -7.51 13.10
C HIS A 143 6.06 -7.63 14.07
N ASP A 144 6.24 -8.38 15.17
CA ASP A 144 5.15 -8.64 16.12
C ASP A 144 4.70 -7.37 16.83
N LEU A 145 5.64 -6.54 17.29
CA LEU A 145 5.34 -5.25 17.89
C LEU A 145 4.70 -4.29 16.90
N LEU A 146 5.20 -4.24 15.66
CA LEU A 146 4.62 -3.40 14.62
C LEU A 146 3.18 -3.80 14.32
N GLN A 147 2.89 -5.11 14.23
CA GLN A 147 1.53 -5.61 14.00
C GLN A 147 0.59 -5.28 15.16
N GLU A 148 1.05 -5.40 16.41
CA GLU A 148 0.29 -5.01 17.59
C GLU A 148 -0.04 -3.51 17.57
N MET A 149 0.96 -2.66 17.37
CA MET A 149 0.80 -1.20 17.27
C MET A 149 -0.18 -0.80 16.15
N VAL A 150 -0.04 -1.39 14.98
CA VAL A 150 -0.93 -1.10 13.85
C VAL A 150 -2.37 -1.50 14.16
N SER A 151 -2.58 -2.66 14.79
CA SER A 151 -3.91 -3.17 15.15
C SER A 151 -4.60 -2.26 16.18
N GLU A 152 -3.86 -1.68 17.11
CA GLU A 152 -4.37 -0.71 18.09
C GLU A 152 -4.66 0.64 17.41
N ILE A 153 -3.69 1.20 16.72
CA ILE A 153 -3.78 2.54 16.14
C ILE A 153 -4.88 2.65 15.08
N VAL A 154 -5.11 1.62 14.28
CA VAL A 154 -6.11 1.67 13.20
C VAL A 154 -7.52 1.92 13.74
N SER A 155 -7.81 1.46 14.95
CA SER A 155 -9.13 1.65 15.59
C SER A 155 -9.40 3.11 15.96
N ASP A 156 -8.36 3.83 16.38
CA ASP A 156 -8.46 5.22 16.81
C ASP A 156 -8.07 6.23 15.72
N SER A 157 -7.84 5.76 14.49
CA SER A 157 -7.46 6.59 13.37
C SER A 157 -8.30 6.29 12.12
N PHE A 158 -7.87 5.41 11.25
CA PHE A 158 -8.54 5.12 9.99
C PHE A 158 -9.96 4.59 10.16
N ASN A 159 -10.21 3.74 11.16
CA ASN A 159 -11.54 3.20 11.43
C ASN A 159 -12.54 4.23 11.99
N MET A 160 -12.08 5.44 12.34
CA MET A 160 -12.94 6.55 12.74
C MET A 160 -13.46 7.38 11.55
N ILE A 161 -12.93 7.15 10.35
CA ILE A 161 -13.28 7.92 9.15
C ILE A 161 -14.53 7.33 8.50
N SER A 162 -15.56 8.16 8.26
CA SER A 162 -16.74 7.80 7.46
C SER A 162 -17.07 8.92 6.48
N VAL A 163 -17.32 8.56 5.22
CA VAL A 163 -17.76 9.51 4.18
C VAL A 163 -19.19 9.20 3.72
N ASP A 164 -19.46 8.00 3.27
CA ASP A 164 -20.74 7.61 2.66
C ASP A 164 -21.37 6.35 3.28
N ARG A 165 -20.74 5.78 4.30
CA ARG A 165 -21.16 4.57 5.02
C ARG A 165 -21.10 3.26 4.20
N ASP A 166 -20.42 3.27 3.06
CA ASP A 166 -20.19 2.08 2.26
C ASP A 166 -18.83 1.45 2.63
N THR A 167 -18.83 0.15 2.95
CA THR A 167 -17.61 -0.60 3.26
C THR A 167 -16.99 -1.16 1.97
N SER A 168 -15.68 -1.05 1.84
CA SER A 168 -14.95 -1.54 0.67
C SER A 168 -14.62 -3.02 0.71
N THR A 169 -14.24 -3.54 -0.45
CA THR A 169 -13.71 -4.89 -0.64
C THR A 169 -12.19 -4.96 -0.62
N ASN A 170 -11.48 -3.81 -0.70
CA ASN A 170 -10.04 -3.75 -0.98
C ASN A 170 -9.26 -2.82 -0.04
N ASP A 171 -9.71 -2.69 1.20
CA ASP A 171 -8.98 -1.86 2.16
C ASP A 171 -7.64 -2.48 2.52
N THR A 172 -6.62 -1.64 2.51
CA THR A 172 -5.27 -2.08 2.84
C THR A 172 -4.52 -0.96 3.56
N TYR A 173 -4.05 -1.24 4.76
CA TYR A 173 -3.09 -0.40 5.48
C TYR A 173 -1.80 -1.18 5.70
N LEU A 174 -0.70 -0.68 5.17
CA LEU A 174 0.63 -1.28 5.29
C LEU A 174 1.56 -0.32 6.01
N VAL A 175 2.32 -0.86 6.94
CA VAL A 175 3.41 -0.14 7.62
C VAL A 175 4.70 -0.90 7.41
N LEU A 176 5.73 -0.21 6.94
CA LEU A 176 7.07 -0.75 6.74
C LEU A 176 8.05 0.00 7.64
N ALA A 177 8.85 -0.74 8.37
CA ALA A 177 9.91 -0.23 9.23
C ALA A 177 11.24 -0.80 8.78
N ASN A 178 12.23 0.05 8.48
CA ASN A 178 13.50 -0.36 7.90
C ASN A 178 14.73 -0.03 8.78
N GLY A 179 14.50 0.43 10.00
CA GLY A 179 15.49 0.91 10.93
C GLY A 179 16.59 -0.04 11.40
#